data_1fc5e43198af69eb434331f1af136f15
#
_entry.id   1fc5e43198af69eb434331f1af136f15
#
_cell.length_a   1.000
_cell.length_b   1.000
_cell.length_c   1.000
_cell.angle_alpha   90.00
_cell.angle_beta   90.00
_cell.angle_gamma   90.00
#
_symmetry.space_group_name_H-M   'P 1'
#
loop_
_entity.id
_entity.type
_entity.pdbx_description
1 polymer ?
#
loop_
_entity_poly.entity_id
_entity_poly.type
_entity_poly.pdbx_seq_one_letter_code
_entity_poly.pdbx_strand_id
1 'polypeptide(L)'
;MNRMKQRLLTFMISAALVIGIFPAIPAIADTDDNTSSEESIYVLYTNDVHCEVSGYPALAAYRAQLLENGENVVTVDAGDAIQGEAIGAQTKGSAIIDIMNTVGYDYAIPGNHEFDYSLSTFLDLTKNADFTYLSANFVDLQTGSTVFTPYAVKDFDGKKAAFIGICTPETYTKSTPVYFQDENGNYLYSFSENTFYETIQNTIDQAREDGADIVIAVGHLGINGMASGWKSTDVIANTTGIDAFIDGHSHETIANSIYQNKDGEDVTLTSTGSKFDNFGIIEIQMDASNDISVTTQLLHPSEVTYDSSEAASEAYHSVQNKIDHYNQELSYLYEVLGTAETELTINNAEGVRRIRSGETNLGDFVADAYRSICQADIALVNGGGIRASISAGDVTRKSLMDVNPWDNAMCVIEASGQQILDALEHGARNLPEENGGFLQVSGLTYDIDTWKESPVIIDEQGMFQSIDPAKERRITNVKVNGQALDPDKMYTVCGSVYTLQNSGDGFTMFKNDKVVTQDNLPTDAAMLIFLQMS
;
A
#
# COMPACT_ATOMS: atom_id res chain seq x y z
N MET A 1 24.77 39.28 -52.76
CA MET A 1 26.01 39.42 -51.97
C MET A 1 25.61 39.43 -50.51
N ASN A 2 25.79 38.37 -49.85
CA ASN A 2 26.20 38.10 -48.52
C ASN A 2 25.71 36.69 -48.08
N ARG A 3 26.68 35.82 -47.94
CA ARG A 3 26.51 34.43 -47.52
C ARG A 3 26.31 34.38 -45.99
N MET A 4 25.19 33.89 -45.53
CA MET A 4 24.98 33.52 -44.13
C MET A 4 25.38 32.06 -43.94
N LYS A 5 26.44 31.85 -43.17
CA LYS A 5 26.99 30.53 -42.81
C LYS A 5 26.03 29.85 -41.83
N GLN A 6 25.45 28.73 -42.24
CA GLN A 6 24.83 27.75 -41.33
C GLN A 6 25.93 27.08 -40.52
N ARG A 7 25.86 27.20 -39.19
CA ARG A 7 26.62 26.36 -38.25
C ARG A 7 25.75 25.18 -37.91
N LEU A 8 26.09 23.99 -38.45
CA LEU A 8 25.62 22.71 -37.92
C LEU A 8 26.25 22.51 -36.54
N LEU A 9 25.43 22.43 -35.52
CA LEU A 9 25.83 22.00 -34.20
C LEU A 9 25.58 20.47 -34.13
N THR A 10 26.66 19.71 -34.28
CA THR A 10 26.63 18.26 -34.12
C THR A 10 26.59 17.97 -32.61
N PHE A 11 25.47 17.52 -32.10
CA PHE A 11 25.39 16.95 -30.76
C PHE A 11 25.96 15.52 -30.81
N MET A 12 27.16 15.34 -30.30
CA MET A 12 27.67 14.01 -29.96
C MET A 12 26.97 13.57 -28.68
N ILE A 13 26.07 12.60 -28.78
CA ILE A 13 25.58 11.83 -27.64
C ILE A 13 26.70 10.88 -27.27
N SER A 14 27.48 11.23 -26.25
CA SER A 14 28.37 10.29 -25.58
C SER A 14 27.51 9.34 -24.76
N ALA A 15 27.27 8.15 -25.30
CA ALA A 15 26.80 7.03 -24.48
C ALA A 15 27.94 6.70 -23.49
N ALA A 16 27.83 7.20 -22.27
CA ALA A 16 28.63 6.74 -21.16
C ALA A 16 28.11 5.33 -20.81
N LEU A 17 28.88 4.32 -21.25
CA LEU A 17 28.75 2.97 -20.76
C LEU A 17 29.12 3.03 -19.28
N VAL A 18 28.15 3.11 -18.40
CA VAL A 18 28.36 2.88 -16.97
C VAL A 18 28.55 1.38 -16.83
N ILE A 19 29.80 0.96 -16.90
CA ILE A 19 30.19 -0.36 -16.41
C ILE A 19 29.99 -0.27 -14.90
N GLY A 20 28.88 -0.84 -14.43
CA GLY A 20 28.65 -1.04 -13.01
C GLY A 20 29.80 -1.86 -12.46
N ILE A 21 30.68 -1.20 -11.74
CA ILE A 21 31.66 -1.88 -10.88
C ILE A 21 30.80 -2.39 -9.73
N PHE A 22 30.41 -3.67 -9.79
CA PHE A 22 29.93 -4.39 -8.63
C PHE A 22 30.97 -4.21 -7.52
N PRO A 23 30.62 -3.75 -6.33
CA PRO A 23 31.49 -3.99 -5.21
C PRO A 23 31.48 -5.51 -4.98
N ALA A 24 32.51 -6.19 -5.51
CA ALA A 24 32.87 -7.51 -5.00
C ALA A 24 33.01 -7.32 -3.49
N ILE A 25 32.35 -8.15 -2.70
CA ILE A 25 32.65 -8.30 -1.28
C ILE A 25 34.17 -8.43 -1.20
N PRO A 26 34.88 -7.52 -0.53
CA PRO A 26 36.34 -7.61 -0.48
C PRO A 26 36.70 -8.95 0.17
N ALA A 27 37.40 -9.83 -0.57
CA ALA A 27 38.06 -10.97 0.01
C ALA A 27 39.00 -10.39 1.07
N ILE A 28 38.73 -10.64 2.33
CA ILE A 28 39.58 -10.25 3.46
C ILE A 28 40.93 -10.87 3.22
N ALA A 29 41.93 -10.06 2.86
CA ALA A 29 43.31 -10.46 2.91
C ALA A 29 43.67 -10.57 4.40
N ASP A 30 44.09 -11.75 4.82
CA ASP A 30 44.69 -12.00 6.15
C ASP A 30 45.79 -10.97 6.40
N THR A 31 45.46 -9.91 7.11
CA THR A 31 46.41 -9.07 7.80
C THR A 31 46.06 -9.19 9.27
N ASP A 32 46.94 -9.87 10.03
CA ASP A 32 46.99 -9.80 11.48
C ASP A 32 47.04 -8.32 11.91
N ASP A 33 45.90 -7.71 12.11
CA ASP A 33 45.76 -6.48 12.88
C ASP A 33 44.52 -6.63 13.75
N ASN A 34 44.73 -6.61 15.05
CA ASN A 34 43.78 -6.79 16.11
C ASN A 34 42.94 -5.49 16.23
N THR A 35 42.19 -5.15 15.16
CA THR A 35 41.09 -4.19 15.18
C THR A 35 39.82 -4.98 15.37
N SER A 36 39.13 -4.77 16.47
CA SER A 36 37.75 -5.24 16.67
C SER A 36 36.95 -4.89 15.41
N SER A 37 36.54 -5.91 14.65
CA SER A 37 35.62 -5.72 13.54
C SER A 37 34.39 -5.03 14.11
N GLU A 38 34.09 -3.83 13.62
CA GLU A 38 32.82 -3.16 13.91
C GLU A 38 31.73 -4.09 13.34
N GLU A 39 30.94 -4.70 14.22
CA GLU A 39 29.88 -5.60 13.83
C GLU A 39 28.72 -4.77 13.27
N SER A 40 28.40 -4.98 12.00
CA SER A 40 27.27 -4.35 11.34
C SER A 40 25.95 -5.07 11.70
N ILE A 41 24.87 -4.32 11.84
CA ILE A 41 23.51 -4.85 11.91
C ILE A 41 22.84 -4.57 10.56
N TYR A 42 22.36 -5.62 9.91
CA TYR A 42 21.62 -5.54 8.66
C TYR A 42 20.14 -5.68 8.90
N VAL A 43 19.35 -4.65 8.54
CA VAL A 43 17.89 -4.71 8.53
C VAL A 43 17.43 -4.85 7.09
N LEU A 44 16.93 -6.02 6.74
CA LEU A 44 16.26 -6.29 5.47
C LEU A 44 14.80 -5.92 5.62
N TYR A 45 14.22 -5.24 4.63
CA TYR A 45 12.83 -4.83 4.76
C TYR A 45 12.07 -4.84 3.43
N THR A 46 10.74 -5.02 3.57
CA THR A 46 9.74 -4.88 2.51
C THR A 46 8.63 -3.95 2.97
N ASN A 47 7.90 -3.38 2.01
CA ASN A 47 6.65 -2.64 2.22
C ASN A 47 5.78 -2.76 0.97
N ASP A 48 4.46 -2.65 1.14
CA ASP A 48 3.49 -2.61 0.03
C ASP A 48 3.67 -3.75 -1.01
N VAL A 49 4.00 -4.94 -0.53
CA VAL A 49 4.22 -6.12 -1.38
C VAL A 49 2.94 -6.53 -2.10
N HIS A 50 1.77 -6.33 -1.48
CA HIS A 50 0.46 -6.60 -2.08
C HIS A 50 0.36 -7.97 -2.74
N CYS A 51 0.82 -9.02 -2.04
CA CYS A 51 0.82 -10.41 -2.50
C CYS A 51 1.66 -10.69 -3.77
N GLU A 52 2.53 -9.78 -4.22
CA GLU A 52 3.52 -10.09 -5.24
C GLU A 52 4.58 -11.02 -4.63
N VAL A 53 4.64 -12.27 -5.11
CA VAL A 53 5.45 -13.30 -4.43
C VAL A 53 6.81 -13.52 -5.04
N SER A 54 7.09 -12.97 -6.23
CA SER A 54 8.29 -13.28 -7.01
C SER A 54 9.60 -12.82 -6.37
N GLY A 55 9.56 -11.82 -5.48
CA GLY A 55 10.74 -11.27 -4.81
C GLY A 55 11.16 -12.04 -3.55
N TYR A 56 10.26 -12.77 -2.90
CA TYR A 56 10.56 -13.48 -1.64
C TYR A 56 11.71 -14.48 -1.73
N PRO A 57 11.87 -15.29 -2.82
CA PRO A 57 13.00 -16.21 -2.92
C PRO A 57 14.35 -15.50 -2.91
N ALA A 58 14.46 -14.36 -3.60
CA ALA A 58 15.68 -13.56 -3.64
C ALA A 58 16.00 -12.94 -2.27
N LEU A 59 15.00 -12.40 -1.57
CA LEU A 59 15.15 -11.87 -0.21
C LEU A 59 15.65 -12.96 0.75
N ALA A 60 15.05 -14.15 0.70
CA ALA A 60 15.49 -15.29 1.53
C ALA A 60 16.93 -15.70 1.25
N ALA A 61 17.31 -15.75 -0.02
CA ALA A 61 18.69 -16.06 -0.42
C ALA A 61 19.68 -15.01 0.09
N TYR A 62 19.36 -13.73 -0.07
CA TYR A 62 20.21 -12.64 0.41
C TYR A 62 20.38 -12.66 1.93
N ARG A 63 19.27 -12.88 2.66
CA ARG A 63 19.27 -13.09 4.11
C ARG A 63 20.18 -14.25 4.52
N ALA A 64 20.07 -15.38 3.82
CA ALA A 64 20.90 -16.55 4.11
C ALA A 64 22.40 -16.30 3.87
N GLN A 65 22.77 -15.54 2.83
CA GLN A 65 24.16 -15.13 2.58
C GLN A 65 24.74 -14.30 3.72
N LEU A 66 23.98 -13.31 4.20
CA LEU A 66 24.42 -12.48 5.33
C LEU A 66 24.63 -13.32 6.60
N LEU A 67 23.68 -14.22 6.90
CA LEU A 67 23.79 -15.12 8.06
C LEU A 67 24.97 -16.09 7.95
N GLU A 68 25.24 -16.63 6.75
CA GLU A 68 26.39 -17.51 6.50
C GLU A 68 27.72 -16.78 6.69
N ASN A 69 27.77 -15.48 6.40
CA ASN A 69 28.91 -14.61 6.64
C ASN A 69 29.07 -14.22 8.13
N GLY A 70 28.14 -14.61 8.99
CA GLY A 70 28.16 -14.29 10.41
C GLY A 70 27.62 -12.91 10.76
N GLU A 71 26.89 -12.26 9.82
CA GLU A 71 26.32 -10.93 10.03
C GLU A 71 25.08 -10.99 10.94
N ASN A 72 24.82 -9.91 11.65
CA ASN A 72 23.63 -9.70 12.44
C ASN A 72 22.48 -9.25 11.53
N VAL A 73 21.45 -10.07 11.37
CA VAL A 73 20.36 -9.82 10.42
C VAL A 73 19.01 -9.79 11.11
N VAL A 74 18.18 -8.81 10.72
CA VAL A 74 16.75 -8.72 11.03
C VAL A 74 15.99 -8.50 9.73
N THR A 75 14.82 -9.14 9.59
CA THR A 75 13.96 -8.94 8.43
C THR A 75 12.60 -8.41 8.89
N VAL A 76 12.17 -7.26 8.34
CA VAL A 76 10.95 -6.59 8.75
C VAL A 76 10.05 -6.28 7.55
N ASP A 77 8.73 -6.21 7.80
CA ASP A 77 7.74 -5.76 6.81
C ASP A 77 7.02 -4.52 7.31
N ALA A 78 6.93 -3.49 6.48
CA ALA A 78 6.28 -2.23 6.81
C ALA A 78 4.82 -2.16 6.31
N GLY A 79 4.14 -3.31 6.22
CA GLY A 79 2.71 -3.42 6.01
C GLY A 79 2.27 -3.54 4.55
N ASP A 80 0.98 -3.82 4.37
CA ASP A 80 0.32 -4.09 3.09
C ASP A 80 0.92 -5.29 2.35
N ALA A 81 1.21 -6.38 3.09
CA ALA A 81 1.75 -7.60 2.54
C ALA A 81 0.67 -8.57 2.01
N ILE A 82 -0.44 -8.75 2.77
CA ILE A 82 -1.32 -9.93 2.63
C ILE A 82 -2.49 -9.75 1.65
N GLN A 83 -2.67 -8.55 1.09
CA GLN A 83 -3.77 -8.22 0.18
C GLN A 83 -3.24 -7.57 -1.10
N GLY A 84 -3.76 -7.94 -2.29
CA GLY A 84 -3.42 -7.25 -3.55
C GLY A 84 -3.47 -8.09 -4.82
N GLU A 85 -3.13 -9.37 -4.78
CA GLU A 85 -3.16 -10.28 -5.93
C GLU A 85 -4.14 -11.44 -5.69
N ALA A 86 -4.43 -12.21 -6.74
CA ALA A 86 -5.39 -13.31 -6.66
C ALA A 86 -5.03 -14.36 -5.58
N ILE A 87 -3.75 -14.60 -5.33
CA ILE A 87 -3.30 -15.50 -4.26
C ILE A 87 -3.75 -15.01 -2.88
N GLY A 88 -3.62 -13.70 -2.61
CA GLY A 88 -4.11 -13.07 -1.37
C GLY A 88 -5.61 -13.19 -1.23
N ALA A 89 -6.37 -12.83 -2.28
CA ALA A 89 -7.82 -12.89 -2.28
C ALA A 89 -8.35 -14.32 -2.04
N GLN A 90 -7.77 -15.33 -2.70
CA GLN A 90 -8.20 -16.73 -2.58
C GLN A 90 -7.83 -17.36 -1.23
N THR A 91 -6.71 -16.97 -0.65
CA THR A 91 -6.23 -17.55 0.63
C THR A 91 -6.50 -16.64 1.83
N LYS A 92 -7.11 -15.46 1.58
CA LYS A 92 -7.32 -14.40 2.58
C LYS A 92 -6.04 -14.05 3.34
N GLY A 93 -4.92 -14.04 2.61
CA GLY A 93 -3.60 -13.68 3.11
C GLY A 93 -2.80 -14.83 3.75
N SER A 94 -3.40 -16.00 4.02
CA SER A 94 -2.68 -17.07 4.74
C SER A 94 -1.48 -17.62 3.97
N ALA A 95 -1.53 -17.66 2.64
CA ALA A 95 -0.39 -18.08 1.82
C ALA A 95 0.81 -17.13 1.98
N ILE A 96 0.55 -15.83 2.10
CA ILE A 96 1.61 -14.83 2.27
C ILE A 96 2.27 -14.98 3.65
N ILE A 97 1.49 -15.15 4.72
CA ILE A 97 2.04 -15.43 6.05
C ILE A 97 2.95 -16.67 6.03
N ASP A 98 2.51 -17.77 5.38
CA ASP A 98 3.31 -18.99 5.27
C ASP A 98 4.60 -18.80 4.44
N ILE A 99 4.56 -17.98 3.40
CA ILE A 99 5.73 -17.60 2.62
C ILE A 99 6.68 -16.74 3.47
N MET A 100 6.17 -15.71 4.17
CA MET A 100 6.95 -14.85 5.05
C MET A 100 7.62 -15.65 6.19
N ASN A 101 6.92 -16.63 6.78
CA ASN A 101 7.50 -17.56 7.74
C ASN A 101 8.69 -18.32 7.13
N THR A 102 8.56 -18.79 5.88
CA THR A 102 9.62 -19.53 5.17
C THR A 102 10.83 -18.64 4.85
N VAL A 103 10.62 -17.35 4.54
CA VAL A 103 11.71 -16.35 4.37
C VAL A 103 12.44 -16.10 5.69
N GLY A 104 11.73 -16.13 6.82
CA GLY A 104 12.26 -15.88 8.15
C GLY A 104 12.18 -14.41 8.55
N TYR A 105 10.99 -13.77 8.37
CA TYR A 105 10.75 -12.46 8.94
C TYR A 105 10.84 -12.52 10.47
N ASP A 106 11.28 -11.42 11.08
CA ASP A 106 11.36 -11.24 12.53
C ASP A 106 10.18 -10.40 13.02
N TYR A 107 9.86 -9.31 12.29
CA TYR A 107 8.80 -8.38 12.64
C TYR A 107 8.00 -7.96 11.41
N ALA A 108 6.74 -7.58 11.64
CA ALA A 108 5.90 -6.90 10.67
C ALA A 108 5.04 -5.84 11.38
N ILE A 109 4.52 -4.89 10.63
CA ILE A 109 3.49 -3.97 11.11
C ILE A 109 2.23 -4.11 10.26
N PRO A 110 1.04 -3.84 10.78
CA PRO A 110 -0.14 -3.72 9.95
C PRO A 110 -0.09 -2.47 9.08
N GLY A 111 -0.25 -2.61 7.77
CA GLY A 111 -0.72 -1.54 6.92
C GLY A 111 -2.25 -1.44 6.97
N ASN A 112 -2.85 -0.65 6.07
CA ASN A 112 -4.31 -0.54 6.04
C ASN A 112 -4.96 -1.77 5.38
N HIS A 113 -4.28 -2.43 4.47
CA HIS A 113 -4.81 -3.57 3.72
C HIS A 113 -4.73 -4.90 4.46
N GLU A 114 -4.04 -5.00 5.57
CA GLU A 114 -4.11 -6.17 6.48
C GLU A 114 -5.53 -6.38 7.01
N PHE A 115 -6.34 -5.33 7.10
CA PHE A 115 -7.70 -5.40 7.63
C PHE A 115 -8.78 -5.69 6.59
N ASP A 116 -8.47 -5.80 5.30
CA ASP A 116 -9.45 -5.91 4.22
C ASP A 116 -10.24 -7.22 4.22
N TYR A 117 -9.65 -8.28 4.74
CA TYR A 117 -10.36 -9.56 4.95
C TYR A 117 -11.08 -9.62 6.31
N SER A 118 -11.31 -8.51 6.97
CA SER A 118 -11.81 -8.25 8.32
C SER A 118 -10.73 -8.27 9.40
N LEU A 119 -10.95 -7.45 10.44
CA LEU A 119 -10.08 -7.43 11.62
C LEU A 119 -9.96 -8.81 12.27
N SER A 120 -11.07 -9.56 12.40
CA SER A 120 -11.06 -10.91 13.00
C SER A 120 -10.21 -11.89 12.19
N THR A 121 -10.30 -11.84 10.85
CA THR A 121 -9.47 -12.68 9.97
C THR A 121 -8.00 -12.35 10.14
N PHE A 122 -7.64 -11.06 10.15
CA PHE A 122 -6.26 -10.64 10.35
C PHE A 122 -5.71 -11.09 11.71
N LEU A 123 -6.46 -10.88 12.80
CA LEU A 123 -6.06 -11.35 14.13
C LEU A 123 -5.90 -12.88 14.22
N ASP A 124 -6.65 -13.63 13.41
CA ASP A 124 -6.45 -15.08 13.32
C ASP A 124 -5.20 -15.44 12.50
N LEU A 125 -4.89 -14.70 11.45
CA LEU A 125 -3.65 -14.88 10.66
C LEU A 125 -2.40 -14.62 11.50
N THR A 126 -2.40 -13.59 12.34
CA THR A 126 -1.23 -13.26 13.18
C THR A 126 -0.83 -14.38 14.14
N LYS A 127 -1.77 -15.27 14.49
CA LYS A 127 -1.48 -16.46 15.32
C LYS A 127 -0.68 -17.54 14.59
N ASN A 128 -0.66 -17.49 13.25
CA ASN A 128 0.09 -18.42 12.39
C ASN A 128 1.41 -17.81 11.89
N ALA A 129 1.68 -16.55 12.22
CA ALA A 129 2.95 -15.91 11.92
C ALA A 129 4.03 -16.37 12.90
N ASP A 130 5.19 -16.78 12.38
CA ASP A 130 6.38 -17.11 13.18
C ASP A 130 7.15 -15.82 13.56
N PHE A 131 6.70 -14.67 13.09
CA PHE A 131 7.21 -13.32 13.38
C PHE A 131 6.20 -12.52 14.20
N THR A 132 6.65 -11.42 14.80
CA THR A 132 5.81 -10.61 15.68
C THR A 132 5.27 -9.38 14.95
N TYR A 133 3.95 -9.19 14.96
CA TYR A 133 3.34 -7.92 14.57
C TYR A 133 3.52 -6.86 15.65
N LEU A 134 3.92 -5.64 15.24
CA LEU A 134 4.17 -4.50 16.12
C LEU A 134 3.22 -3.35 15.78
N SER A 135 2.68 -2.67 16.81
CA SER A 135 1.99 -1.39 16.64
C SER A 135 1.91 -0.61 17.95
N ALA A 136 2.48 0.58 17.98
CA ALA A 136 2.44 1.48 19.12
C ALA A 136 1.08 2.18 19.27
N ASN A 137 0.36 2.35 18.16
CA ASN A 137 -0.81 3.24 18.10
C ASN A 137 -2.14 2.55 17.77
N PHE A 138 -2.17 1.24 17.47
CA PHE A 138 -3.41 0.51 17.28
C PHE A 138 -3.92 -0.02 18.63
N VAL A 139 -4.98 0.59 19.14
CA VAL A 139 -5.48 0.43 20.51
C VAL A 139 -6.89 -0.14 20.54
N ASP A 140 -7.13 -1.11 21.38
CA ASP A 140 -8.45 -1.58 21.76
C ASP A 140 -9.06 -0.62 22.81
N LEU A 141 -10.11 0.10 22.44
CA LEU A 141 -10.75 1.11 23.28
C LEU A 141 -11.50 0.51 24.49
N GLN A 142 -11.80 -0.80 24.49
CA GLN A 142 -12.44 -1.47 25.62
C GLN A 142 -11.42 -1.75 26.75
N THR A 143 -10.20 -2.13 26.37
CA THR A 143 -9.13 -2.47 27.32
C THR A 143 -8.19 -1.28 27.59
N GLY A 144 -8.10 -0.33 26.68
CA GLY A 144 -7.13 0.75 26.67
C GLY A 144 -5.70 0.31 26.37
N SER A 145 -5.51 -0.93 25.90
CA SER A 145 -4.19 -1.48 25.57
C SER A 145 -3.99 -1.54 24.06
N THR A 146 -2.73 -1.50 23.61
CA THR A 146 -2.39 -1.77 22.21
C THR A 146 -2.77 -3.20 21.84
N VAL A 147 -3.25 -3.40 20.61
CA VAL A 147 -3.65 -4.72 20.08
C VAL A 147 -2.41 -5.59 19.84
N PHE A 148 -1.33 -4.98 19.39
CA PHE A 148 -0.03 -5.61 19.18
C PHE A 148 1.02 -5.05 20.14
N THR A 149 2.15 -5.74 20.28
CA THR A 149 3.30 -5.22 21.03
C THR A 149 3.75 -3.89 20.42
N PRO A 150 3.92 -2.80 21.20
CA PRO A 150 4.26 -1.49 20.65
C PRO A 150 5.61 -1.46 19.92
N TYR A 151 6.58 -2.18 20.45
CA TYR A 151 7.94 -2.32 19.92
C TYR A 151 8.55 -3.64 20.36
N ALA A 152 9.64 -4.03 19.69
CA ALA A 152 10.47 -5.16 20.09
C ALA A 152 11.94 -4.71 20.16
N VAL A 153 12.68 -5.21 21.13
CA VAL A 153 14.13 -4.99 21.26
C VAL A 153 14.87 -6.29 20.92
N LYS A 154 15.83 -6.22 19.99
CA LYS A 154 16.71 -7.32 19.64
C LYS A 154 18.14 -6.99 20.06
N ASP A 155 18.77 -7.93 20.76
CA ASP A 155 20.15 -7.79 21.24
C ASP A 155 21.10 -8.46 20.24
N PHE A 156 22.11 -7.72 19.81
CA PHE A 156 23.16 -8.14 18.90
C PHE A 156 24.51 -7.99 19.64
N ASP A 157 24.90 -9.02 20.38
CA ASP A 157 26.13 -9.07 21.15
C ASP A 157 26.36 -7.88 22.09
N GLY A 158 25.26 -7.40 22.71
CA GLY A 158 25.26 -6.30 23.66
C GLY A 158 24.88 -4.96 23.05
N LYS A 159 24.70 -4.85 21.72
CA LYS A 159 24.09 -3.70 21.04
C LYS A 159 22.60 -3.98 20.82
N LYS A 160 21.74 -3.10 21.29
CA LYS A 160 20.29 -3.32 21.25
C LYS A 160 19.61 -2.40 20.25
N ALA A 161 18.92 -2.99 19.28
CA ALA A 161 18.06 -2.25 18.35
C ALA A 161 16.58 -2.47 18.69
N ALA A 162 15.83 -1.37 18.84
CA ALA A 162 14.39 -1.37 18.99
C ALA A 162 13.70 -1.12 17.64
N PHE A 163 12.65 -1.89 17.36
CA PHE A 163 11.78 -1.74 16.19
C PHE A 163 10.41 -1.30 16.68
N ILE A 164 9.95 -0.11 16.28
CA ILE A 164 8.68 0.47 16.71
C ILE A 164 7.70 0.43 15.56
N GLY A 165 6.54 -0.22 15.74
CA GLY A 165 5.49 -0.29 14.72
C GLY A 165 4.57 0.93 14.76
N ILE A 166 4.27 1.54 13.58
CA ILE A 166 3.39 2.69 13.47
C ILE A 166 2.40 2.50 12.32
N CYS A 167 1.10 2.35 12.66
CA CYS A 167 0.02 2.17 11.69
C CYS A 167 -0.60 3.51 11.30
N THR A 168 -1.04 3.65 10.03
CA THR A 168 -1.74 4.85 9.58
C THR A 168 -3.16 4.94 10.15
N PRO A 169 -3.57 6.09 10.70
CA PRO A 169 -4.98 6.34 11.03
C PRO A 169 -5.90 6.36 9.80
N GLU A 170 -5.38 6.55 8.60
CA GLU A 170 -6.16 6.44 7.34
C GLU A 170 -6.78 5.05 7.14
N THR A 171 -6.34 4.03 7.90
CA THR A 171 -6.91 2.69 7.89
C THR A 171 -8.43 2.70 8.05
N TYR A 172 -9.00 3.63 8.79
CA TYR A 172 -10.46 3.76 8.91
C TYR A 172 -11.17 3.91 7.56
N THR A 173 -10.60 4.69 6.64
CA THR A 173 -11.19 4.96 5.32
C THR A 173 -10.60 4.13 4.20
N LYS A 174 -9.37 3.66 4.36
CA LYS A 174 -8.65 2.89 3.34
C LYS A 174 -8.89 1.39 3.43
N SER A 175 -9.32 0.90 4.60
CA SER A 175 -9.94 -0.39 4.77
C SER A 175 -11.46 -0.22 4.93
N THR A 176 -12.14 -1.17 5.54
CA THR A 176 -13.61 -1.15 5.72
C THR A 176 -13.97 -0.63 7.12
N PRO A 177 -14.52 0.58 7.27
CA PRO A 177 -14.75 1.22 8.58
C PRO A 177 -15.54 0.37 9.58
N VAL A 178 -16.53 -0.40 9.10
CA VAL A 178 -17.37 -1.24 9.97
C VAL A 178 -16.60 -2.36 10.68
N TYR A 179 -15.40 -2.72 10.24
CA TYR A 179 -14.58 -3.72 10.91
C TYR A 179 -14.03 -3.23 12.26
N PHE A 180 -14.02 -1.92 12.47
CA PHE A 180 -13.52 -1.27 13.69
C PHE A 180 -14.65 -0.78 14.60
N GLN A 181 -15.93 -1.07 14.26
CA GLN A 181 -17.11 -0.53 14.94
C GLN A 181 -17.98 -1.63 15.53
N ASP A 182 -18.79 -1.26 16.54
CA ASP A 182 -19.89 -2.08 17.05
C ASP A 182 -21.14 -1.96 16.15
N GLU A 183 -22.20 -2.72 16.50
CA GLU A 183 -23.48 -2.72 15.78
C GLU A 183 -24.18 -1.33 15.74
N ASN A 184 -23.79 -0.41 16.61
CA ASN A 184 -24.33 0.95 16.69
C ASN A 184 -23.47 1.96 15.93
N GLY A 185 -22.33 1.54 15.35
CA GLY A 185 -21.37 2.37 14.64
C GLY A 185 -20.38 3.10 15.53
N ASN A 186 -20.25 2.73 16.82
CA ASN A 186 -19.23 3.28 17.70
C ASN A 186 -17.90 2.53 17.45
N TYR A 187 -16.81 3.27 17.34
CA TYR A 187 -15.48 2.68 17.20
C TYR A 187 -15.08 1.89 18.45
N LEU A 188 -14.61 0.67 18.24
CA LEU A 188 -14.06 -0.22 19.27
C LEU A 188 -12.53 -0.15 19.31
N TYR A 189 -11.93 0.40 18.27
CA TYR A 189 -10.47 0.53 18.12
C TYR A 189 -10.11 1.95 17.73
N SER A 190 -8.87 2.36 18.05
CA SER A 190 -8.29 3.66 17.69
C SER A 190 -6.88 3.45 17.14
N PHE A 191 -6.46 4.32 16.22
CA PHE A 191 -5.07 4.45 15.78
C PHE A 191 -4.37 5.62 16.48
N SER A 192 -4.86 6.01 17.67
CA SER A 192 -4.36 7.11 18.51
C SER A 192 -4.31 8.46 17.77
N GLU A 193 -5.21 8.69 16.83
CA GLU A 193 -5.21 9.84 15.93
C GLU A 193 -5.13 11.20 16.66
N ASN A 194 -5.73 11.31 17.85
CA ASN A 194 -5.74 12.53 18.66
C ASN A 194 -4.47 12.73 19.52
N THR A 195 -3.71 11.66 19.78
CA THR A 195 -2.48 11.65 20.59
C THR A 195 -1.30 11.07 19.81
N PHE A 196 -1.37 11.11 18.48
CA PHE A 196 -0.52 10.33 17.58
C PHE A 196 0.97 10.50 17.88
N TYR A 197 1.48 11.74 17.86
CA TYR A 197 2.90 12.00 18.12
C TYR A 197 3.30 11.72 19.58
N GLU A 198 2.40 12.02 20.55
CA GLU A 198 2.65 11.74 21.95
C GLU A 198 2.77 10.23 22.21
N THR A 199 1.90 9.44 21.63
CA THR A 199 1.91 7.96 21.72
C THR A 199 3.21 7.41 21.16
N ILE A 200 3.65 7.88 19.98
CA ILE A 200 4.89 7.45 19.35
C ILE A 200 6.10 7.87 20.18
N GLN A 201 6.16 9.13 20.64
CA GLN A 201 7.27 9.61 21.47
C GLN A 201 7.40 8.81 22.77
N ASN A 202 6.29 8.56 23.46
CA ASN A 202 6.30 7.77 24.69
C ASN A 202 6.82 6.34 24.44
N THR A 203 6.54 5.76 23.26
CA THR A 203 7.04 4.44 22.88
C THR A 203 8.54 4.48 22.59
N ILE A 204 9.04 5.53 21.93
CA ILE A 204 10.48 5.74 21.71
C ILE A 204 11.20 5.86 23.05
N ASP A 205 10.69 6.72 23.93
CA ASP A 205 11.29 6.94 25.24
C ASP A 205 11.35 5.65 26.05
N GLN A 206 10.28 4.85 26.04
CA GLN A 206 10.25 3.56 26.74
C GLN A 206 11.25 2.56 26.14
N ALA A 207 11.38 2.49 24.81
CA ALA A 207 12.38 1.64 24.17
C ALA A 207 13.81 2.04 24.57
N ARG A 208 14.10 3.35 24.64
CA ARG A 208 15.38 3.88 25.13
C ARG A 208 15.60 3.56 26.61
N GLU A 209 14.57 3.69 27.47
CA GLU A 209 14.63 3.33 28.89
C GLU A 209 14.89 1.83 29.10
N ASP A 210 14.37 0.98 28.21
CA ASP A 210 14.63 -0.48 28.20
C ASP A 210 16.02 -0.84 27.65
N GLY A 211 16.80 0.20 27.30
CA GLY A 211 18.21 0.11 26.94
C GLY A 211 18.46 -0.07 25.44
N ALA A 212 17.56 0.37 24.57
CA ALA A 212 17.84 0.40 23.13
C ALA A 212 18.90 1.45 22.80
N ASP A 213 19.99 1.00 22.17
CA ASP A 213 21.04 1.85 21.63
C ASP A 213 20.60 2.48 20.29
N ILE A 214 19.77 1.77 19.54
CA ILE A 214 19.29 2.12 18.20
C ILE A 214 17.76 2.01 18.20
N VAL A 215 17.08 2.98 17.60
CA VAL A 215 15.62 2.96 17.41
C VAL A 215 15.28 3.09 15.92
N ILE A 216 14.63 2.08 15.37
CA ILE A 216 14.15 2.03 14.01
C ILE A 216 12.63 2.12 14.05
N ALA A 217 12.07 3.19 13.50
CA ALA A 217 10.63 3.27 13.26
C ALA A 217 10.29 2.49 11.99
N VAL A 218 9.29 1.62 12.09
CA VAL A 218 8.71 0.88 10.97
C VAL A 218 7.28 1.38 10.83
N GLY A 219 7.05 2.25 9.86
CA GLY A 219 5.78 2.95 9.68
C GLY A 219 5.08 2.54 8.39
N HIS A 220 3.75 2.59 8.41
CA HIS A 220 2.94 2.51 7.22
C HIS A 220 2.10 3.78 7.10
N LEU A 221 2.75 4.89 6.70
CA LEU A 221 2.22 6.26 6.80
C LEU A 221 2.25 7.01 5.48
N GLY A 222 3.28 6.81 4.68
CA GLY A 222 3.53 7.50 3.43
C GLY A 222 4.02 8.94 3.59
N ILE A 223 4.49 9.50 2.48
CA ILE A 223 4.98 10.89 2.41
C ILE A 223 4.13 11.76 1.48
N ASN A 224 3.42 11.18 0.50
CA ASN A 224 2.64 11.88 -0.50
C ASN A 224 1.18 11.43 -0.52
N GLY A 225 0.26 12.34 -0.89
CA GLY A 225 -1.17 12.05 -1.03
C GLY A 225 -1.92 11.72 0.26
N MET A 226 -1.27 11.83 1.42
CA MET A 226 -1.79 11.45 2.71
C MET A 226 -2.42 12.64 3.44
N ALA A 227 -3.28 12.35 4.41
CA ALA A 227 -3.84 13.37 5.26
C ALA A 227 -2.73 14.11 6.02
N SER A 228 -2.86 15.42 6.13
CA SER A 228 -1.90 16.24 6.88
C SER A 228 -1.88 15.83 8.35
N GLY A 229 -0.67 15.66 8.90
CA GLY A 229 -0.45 15.33 10.30
C GLY A 229 -0.21 13.85 10.61
N TRP A 230 -0.28 12.94 9.60
CA TRP A 230 -0.03 11.51 9.80
C TRP A 230 1.06 10.93 8.90
N LYS A 231 1.77 11.76 8.16
CA LYS A 231 2.88 11.32 7.31
C LYS A 231 4.08 10.89 8.14
N SER A 232 4.91 10.02 7.60
CA SER A 232 6.21 9.66 8.20
C SER A 232 7.09 10.88 8.44
N THR A 233 7.09 11.85 7.51
CA THR A 233 7.79 13.13 7.65
C THR A 233 7.23 14.01 8.79
N ASP A 234 5.92 13.93 9.05
CA ASP A 234 5.30 14.63 10.18
C ASP A 234 5.69 13.98 11.51
N VAL A 235 5.78 12.63 11.57
CA VAL A 235 6.25 11.90 12.74
C VAL A 235 7.69 12.29 13.05
N ILE A 236 8.58 12.24 12.06
CA ILE A 236 9.99 12.65 12.24
C ILE A 236 10.08 14.09 12.78
N ALA A 237 9.35 15.03 12.18
CA ALA A 237 9.40 16.44 12.58
C ALA A 237 8.83 16.73 13.98
N ASN A 238 8.00 15.83 14.55
CA ASN A 238 7.34 16.01 15.85
C ASN A 238 7.86 15.10 16.96
N THR A 239 8.82 14.22 16.67
CA THR A 239 9.44 13.29 17.65
C THR A 239 10.95 13.44 17.68
N THR A 240 11.59 12.77 18.65
CA THR A 240 13.05 12.69 18.79
C THR A 240 13.47 11.25 19.08
N GLY A 241 14.73 10.91 18.81
CA GLY A 241 15.30 9.63 19.20
C GLY A 241 15.07 8.48 18.22
N ILE A 242 14.56 8.73 17.00
CA ILE A 242 14.53 7.79 15.88
C ILE A 242 15.84 7.93 15.09
N ASP A 243 16.53 6.81 14.84
CA ASP A 243 17.78 6.79 14.07
C ASP A 243 17.52 6.50 12.58
N ALA A 244 16.53 5.64 12.28
CA ALA A 244 16.09 5.32 10.91
C ALA A 244 14.58 5.11 10.85
N PHE A 245 13.99 5.40 9.69
CA PHE A 245 12.56 5.24 9.41
C PHE A 245 12.35 4.42 8.14
N ILE A 246 11.74 3.25 8.27
CA ILE A 246 11.23 2.43 7.16
C ILE A 246 9.77 2.78 6.96
N ASP A 247 9.37 3.18 5.74
CA ASP A 247 7.99 3.62 5.45
C ASP A 247 7.33 2.79 4.33
N GLY A 248 6.00 2.85 4.27
CA GLY A 248 5.15 2.26 3.24
C GLY A 248 3.98 3.17 2.88
N HIS A 249 2.88 2.61 2.37
CA HIS A 249 1.57 3.24 2.11
C HIS A 249 1.50 4.12 0.86
N SER A 250 2.45 5.00 0.60
CA SER A 250 2.42 5.87 -0.58
C SER A 250 2.99 5.22 -1.85
N HIS A 251 3.55 4.02 -1.77
CA HIS A 251 4.21 3.29 -2.86
C HIS A 251 5.41 4.05 -3.47
N GLU A 252 5.99 5.00 -2.75
CA GLU A 252 7.15 5.74 -3.22
C GLU A 252 8.42 4.90 -3.11
N THR A 253 9.30 5.02 -4.11
CA THR A 253 10.63 4.41 -4.05
C THR A 253 11.62 5.42 -3.52
N ILE A 254 12.08 5.24 -2.28
CA ILE A 254 12.99 6.15 -1.59
C ILE A 254 14.19 5.37 -1.11
N ALA A 255 15.30 5.47 -1.85
CA ALA A 255 16.53 4.78 -1.45
C ALA A 255 17.14 5.37 -0.17
N ASN A 256 17.15 6.70 -0.08
CA ASN A 256 17.67 7.44 1.07
C ASN A 256 17.16 8.88 1.00
N SER A 257 16.46 9.32 2.04
CA SER A 257 16.08 10.73 2.22
C SER A 257 16.30 11.13 3.67
N ILE A 258 16.94 12.27 3.88
CA ILE A 258 17.25 12.78 5.21
C ILE A 258 16.21 13.84 5.60
N TYR A 259 15.60 13.66 6.76
CA TYR A 259 14.68 14.61 7.38
C TYR A 259 15.18 14.97 8.78
N GLN A 260 14.91 16.19 9.21
CA GLN A 260 15.30 16.62 10.55
C GLN A 260 14.17 16.36 11.54
N ASN A 261 14.54 15.78 12.69
CA ASN A 261 13.64 15.57 13.80
C ASN A 261 13.34 16.90 14.53
N LYS A 262 12.53 16.84 15.58
CA LYS A 262 12.12 18.00 16.37
C LYS A 262 13.28 18.81 16.96
N ASP A 263 14.42 18.18 17.22
CA ASP A 263 15.62 18.81 17.79
C ASP A 263 16.66 19.20 16.72
N GLY A 264 16.36 18.93 15.42
CA GLY A 264 17.21 19.25 14.29
C GLY A 264 18.27 18.19 13.99
N GLU A 265 18.12 16.97 14.50
CA GLU A 265 18.97 15.83 14.20
C GLU A 265 18.47 15.14 12.92
N ASP A 266 19.40 14.60 12.15
CA ASP A 266 19.10 13.91 10.89
C ASP A 266 18.52 12.50 11.13
N VAL A 267 17.40 12.20 10.47
CA VAL A 267 16.77 10.87 10.44
C VAL A 267 16.73 10.39 9.00
N THR A 268 17.26 9.19 8.75
CA THR A 268 17.19 8.55 7.43
C THR A 268 15.84 7.89 7.22
N LEU A 269 15.12 8.26 6.15
CA LEU A 269 13.87 7.66 5.72
C LEU A 269 14.08 6.88 4.42
N THR A 270 13.52 5.67 4.34
CA THR A 270 13.61 4.79 3.18
C THR A 270 12.31 4.03 2.94
N SER A 271 12.03 3.65 1.67
CA SER A 271 10.86 2.87 1.24
C SER A 271 11.16 2.15 -0.07
N THR A 272 10.65 0.94 -0.26
CA THR A 272 11.03 0.07 -1.40
C THR A 272 10.22 0.28 -2.67
N GLY A 273 9.17 1.11 -2.64
CA GLY A 273 8.18 1.19 -3.70
C GLY A 273 6.99 0.28 -3.40
N SER A 274 6.59 -0.56 -4.33
CA SER A 274 5.53 -1.54 -4.14
C SER A 274 5.76 -2.80 -4.97
N LYS A 275 5.00 -3.86 -4.70
CA LYS A 275 4.98 -5.11 -5.49
C LYS A 275 6.37 -5.72 -5.74
N PHE A 276 7.23 -5.65 -4.75
CA PHE A 276 8.61 -6.15 -4.86
C PHE A 276 9.45 -5.53 -5.99
N ASP A 277 9.17 -4.28 -6.37
CA ASP A 277 10.09 -3.55 -7.25
C ASP A 277 11.51 -3.57 -6.67
N ASN A 278 11.61 -3.50 -5.33
CA ASN A 278 12.85 -3.67 -4.58
C ASN A 278 12.54 -4.31 -3.23
N PHE A 279 13.57 -4.80 -2.56
CA PHE A 279 13.62 -4.88 -1.11
C PHE A 279 14.73 -3.96 -0.59
N GLY A 280 14.60 -3.53 0.65
CA GLY A 280 15.53 -2.58 1.23
C GLY A 280 16.53 -3.25 2.17
N ILE A 281 17.67 -2.60 2.32
CA ILE A 281 18.74 -2.97 3.22
C ILE A 281 19.15 -1.72 3.99
N ILE A 282 19.08 -1.76 5.31
CA ILE A 282 19.73 -0.78 6.19
C ILE A 282 20.92 -1.46 6.82
N GLU A 283 22.09 -0.90 6.65
CA GLU A 283 23.28 -1.28 7.39
C GLU A 283 23.55 -0.25 8.48
N ILE A 284 23.63 -0.71 9.71
CA ILE A 284 23.87 0.11 10.89
C ILE A 284 25.20 -0.29 11.48
N GLN A 285 26.07 0.68 11.63
CA GLN A 285 27.37 0.53 12.29
C GLN A 285 27.40 1.43 13.52
N MET A 286 27.94 0.92 14.60
CA MET A 286 28.12 1.69 15.83
C MET A 286 29.61 1.63 16.20
N ASP A 287 30.24 2.78 16.29
CA ASP A 287 31.66 2.87 16.64
C ASP A 287 31.89 2.71 18.15
N ALA A 288 33.16 2.71 18.56
CA ALA A 288 33.57 2.57 19.97
C ALA A 288 33.11 3.76 20.85
N SER A 289 32.68 4.87 20.25
CA SER A 289 32.13 6.05 20.94
C SER A 289 30.60 6.01 21.06
N ASN A 290 29.97 4.95 20.53
CA ASN A 290 28.53 4.79 20.33
C ASN A 290 27.93 5.77 19.29
N ASP A 291 28.76 6.30 18.37
CA ASP A 291 28.24 7.07 17.26
C ASP A 291 27.64 6.11 16.21
N ILE A 292 26.39 6.33 15.82
CA ILE A 292 25.62 5.48 14.92
C ILE A 292 25.77 6.01 13.49
N SER A 293 26.13 5.13 12.57
CA SER A 293 26.11 5.36 11.12
C SER A 293 25.04 4.49 10.48
N VAL A 294 24.14 5.10 9.72
CA VAL A 294 23.07 4.43 8.99
C VAL A 294 23.29 4.60 7.50
N THR A 295 23.39 3.50 6.78
CA THR A 295 23.39 3.50 5.31
C THR A 295 22.23 2.68 4.78
N THR A 296 21.64 3.10 3.67
CA THR A 296 20.48 2.44 3.06
C THR A 296 20.73 2.12 1.60
N GLN A 297 20.22 0.99 1.16
CA GLN A 297 20.26 0.55 -0.23
C GLN A 297 18.95 -0.12 -0.60
N LEU A 298 18.50 0.08 -1.84
CA LEU A 298 17.45 -0.71 -2.46
C LEU A 298 18.07 -1.70 -3.44
N LEU A 299 17.56 -2.92 -3.44
CA LEU A 299 18.04 -3.99 -4.30
C LEU A 299 16.86 -4.63 -5.03
N HIS A 300 16.91 -4.63 -6.38
CA HIS A 300 15.92 -5.34 -7.16
C HIS A 300 16.13 -6.85 -7.03
N PRO A 301 15.10 -7.69 -6.85
CA PRO A 301 15.23 -9.13 -6.64
C PRO A 301 16.09 -9.86 -7.69
N SER A 302 16.06 -9.42 -8.95
CA SER A 302 16.86 -10.02 -10.03
C SER A 302 18.38 -9.76 -9.93
N GLU A 303 18.81 -8.86 -9.05
CA GLU A 303 20.23 -8.56 -8.83
C GLU A 303 20.87 -9.52 -7.82
N VAL A 304 20.06 -10.31 -7.09
CA VAL A 304 20.55 -11.28 -6.12
C VAL A 304 21.08 -12.52 -6.83
N THR A 305 22.32 -12.86 -6.54
CA THR A 305 22.95 -14.12 -6.98
C THR A 305 22.95 -15.11 -5.82
N TYR A 306 22.34 -16.28 -6.00
CA TYR A 306 22.21 -17.30 -4.95
C TYR A 306 22.99 -18.58 -5.19
N ASP A 307 23.55 -18.75 -6.40
CA ASP A 307 24.30 -19.98 -6.77
C ASP A 307 25.68 -20.08 -6.12
N SER A 308 26.17 -19.02 -5.50
CA SER A 308 27.52 -18.96 -4.89
C SER A 308 27.57 -19.53 -3.47
N SER A 309 26.41 -19.78 -2.84
CA SER A 309 26.23 -20.24 -1.47
C SER A 309 25.22 -21.38 -1.43
N GLU A 310 25.56 -22.50 -0.74
CA GLU A 310 24.63 -23.61 -0.54
C GLU A 310 23.42 -23.15 0.31
N ALA A 311 23.67 -22.37 1.37
CA ALA A 311 22.61 -21.84 2.24
C ALA A 311 21.66 -20.89 1.49
N ALA A 312 22.20 -20.00 0.65
CA ALA A 312 21.40 -19.09 -0.18
C ALA A 312 20.57 -19.85 -1.22
N SER A 313 21.16 -20.84 -1.89
CA SER A 313 20.47 -21.68 -2.85
C SER A 313 19.35 -22.49 -2.19
N GLU A 314 19.57 -23.05 -1.01
CA GLU A 314 18.57 -23.79 -0.24
C GLU A 314 17.40 -22.85 0.18
N ALA A 315 17.72 -21.67 0.71
CA ALA A 315 16.73 -20.67 1.11
C ALA A 315 15.88 -20.22 -0.08
N TYR A 316 16.52 -19.90 -1.23
CA TYR A 316 15.82 -19.54 -2.46
C TYR A 316 14.81 -20.61 -2.87
N HIS A 317 15.29 -21.85 -2.99
CA HIS A 317 14.44 -22.96 -3.47
C HIS A 317 13.38 -23.37 -2.45
N SER A 318 13.62 -23.21 -1.16
CA SER A 318 12.61 -23.45 -0.13
C SER A 318 11.39 -22.54 -0.32
N VAL A 319 11.63 -21.24 -0.49
CA VAL A 319 10.57 -20.26 -0.72
C VAL A 319 9.93 -20.45 -2.10
N GLN A 320 10.73 -20.70 -3.15
CA GLN A 320 10.21 -20.94 -4.50
C GLN A 320 9.28 -22.17 -4.53
N ASN A 321 9.66 -23.27 -3.88
CA ASN A 321 8.83 -24.47 -3.81
C ASN A 321 7.50 -24.21 -3.08
N LYS A 322 7.49 -23.35 -2.07
CA LYS A 322 6.28 -22.92 -1.37
C LYS A 322 5.36 -22.13 -2.30
N ILE A 323 5.91 -21.19 -3.07
CA ILE A 323 5.17 -20.41 -4.07
C ILE A 323 4.63 -21.33 -5.17
N ASP A 324 5.43 -22.27 -5.67
CA ASP A 324 5.02 -23.22 -6.72
C ASP A 324 3.88 -24.12 -6.24
N HIS A 325 3.87 -24.51 -4.97
CA HIS A 325 2.78 -25.26 -4.36
C HIS A 325 1.46 -24.47 -4.42
N TYR A 326 1.45 -23.20 -3.97
CA TYR A 326 0.26 -22.36 -4.05
C TYR A 326 -0.17 -22.09 -5.50
N ASN A 327 0.76 -21.84 -6.42
CA ASN A 327 0.46 -21.65 -7.83
C ASN A 327 -0.17 -22.91 -8.45
N GLN A 328 0.23 -24.09 -8.02
CA GLN A 328 -0.38 -25.35 -8.48
C GLN A 328 -1.81 -25.52 -7.95
N GLU A 329 -2.06 -25.23 -6.66
CA GLU A 329 -3.40 -25.25 -6.07
C GLU A 329 -4.33 -24.24 -6.74
N LEU A 330 -3.81 -23.08 -7.12
CA LEU A 330 -4.55 -21.99 -7.75
C LEU A 330 -4.47 -22.01 -9.28
N SER A 331 -4.05 -23.14 -9.89
CA SER A 331 -3.86 -23.22 -11.35
C SER A 331 -5.12 -22.92 -12.17
N TYR A 332 -6.32 -23.12 -11.61
CA TYR A 332 -7.59 -22.75 -12.26
C TYR A 332 -7.73 -21.25 -12.51
N LEU A 333 -6.95 -20.41 -11.84
CA LEU A 333 -6.93 -18.97 -12.05
C LEU A 333 -6.35 -18.57 -13.42
N TYR A 334 -5.55 -19.44 -14.02
CA TYR A 334 -4.96 -19.22 -15.35
C TYR A 334 -5.86 -19.72 -16.51
N GLU A 335 -7.08 -20.19 -16.21
CA GLU A 335 -8.07 -20.52 -17.24
C GLU A 335 -8.41 -19.26 -18.05
N VAL A 336 -8.31 -19.38 -19.39
CA VAL A 336 -8.66 -18.30 -20.32
C VAL A 336 -10.18 -18.20 -20.42
N LEU A 337 -10.71 -17.03 -20.11
CA LEU A 337 -12.14 -16.76 -20.03
C LEU A 337 -12.65 -15.89 -21.18
N GLY A 338 -11.75 -15.20 -21.88
CA GLY A 338 -12.05 -14.32 -22.98
C GLY A 338 -10.79 -13.70 -23.57
N THR A 339 -10.97 -12.69 -24.41
CA THR A 339 -9.85 -12.00 -25.09
C THR A 339 -10.09 -10.50 -25.10
N ALA A 340 -9.10 -9.70 -24.76
CA ALA A 340 -9.11 -8.25 -24.91
C ALA A 340 -8.43 -7.86 -26.23
N GLU A 341 -9.13 -7.15 -27.12
CA GLU A 341 -8.56 -6.68 -28.39
C GLU A 341 -7.48 -5.60 -28.19
N THR A 342 -7.59 -4.83 -27.12
CA THR A 342 -6.66 -3.76 -26.75
C THR A 342 -6.38 -3.86 -25.25
N GLU A 343 -5.27 -3.26 -24.81
CA GLU A 343 -4.99 -3.12 -23.39
C GLU A 343 -6.11 -2.30 -22.70
N LEU A 344 -6.61 -2.81 -21.57
CA LEU A 344 -7.46 -2.08 -20.65
C LEU A 344 -6.57 -1.62 -19.48
N THR A 345 -6.33 -0.31 -19.40
CA THR A 345 -5.26 0.23 -18.55
C THR A 345 -5.77 1.14 -17.44
N ILE A 346 -5.06 1.13 -16.32
CA ILE A 346 -5.23 2.09 -15.22
C ILE A 346 -4.43 3.38 -15.45
N ASN A 347 -3.59 3.43 -16.50
CA ASN A 347 -2.64 4.50 -16.75
C ASN A 347 -3.11 5.42 -17.89
N ASN A 348 -2.50 6.60 -17.99
CA ASN A 348 -2.59 7.46 -19.17
C ASN A 348 -1.62 7.00 -20.27
N ALA A 349 -1.58 7.73 -21.40
CA ALA A 349 -0.73 7.40 -22.54
C ALA A 349 0.79 7.50 -22.23
N GLU A 350 1.16 8.22 -21.18
CA GLU A 350 2.53 8.37 -20.70
C GLU A 350 2.93 7.28 -19.68
N GLY A 351 2.03 6.33 -19.37
CA GLY A 351 2.27 5.27 -18.40
C GLY A 351 2.11 5.69 -16.94
N VAL A 352 1.58 6.90 -16.68
CA VAL A 352 1.33 7.39 -15.32
C VAL A 352 -0.07 6.94 -14.88
N ARG A 353 -0.19 6.47 -13.65
CA ARG A 353 -1.46 6.03 -13.08
C ARG A 353 -2.51 7.15 -13.15
N ARG A 354 -3.67 6.84 -13.75
CA ARG A 354 -4.76 7.78 -14.01
C ARG A 354 -6.07 7.40 -13.34
N ILE A 355 -6.27 6.13 -13.04
CA ILE A 355 -7.53 5.58 -12.51
C ILE A 355 -8.03 6.28 -11.24
N ARG A 356 -7.11 6.90 -10.45
CA ARG A 356 -7.42 7.62 -9.21
C ARG A 356 -7.56 9.14 -9.38
N SER A 357 -7.47 9.64 -10.61
CA SER A 357 -7.52 11.09 -10.88
C SER A 357 -8.26 11.45 -12.18
N GLY A 358 -8.77 10.46 -12.92
CA GLY A 358 -9.51 10.66 -14.17
C GLY A 358 -9.99 9.35 -14.77
N GLU A 359 -10.82 9.47 -15.81
CA GLU A 359 -11.38 8.38 -16.58
C GLU A 359 -10.29 7.52 -17.25
N THR A 360 -10.50 6.20 -17.29
CA THR A 360 -9.68 5.23 -18.01
C THR A 360 -10.57 4.17 -18.68
N ASN A 361 -10.10 3.56 -19.77
CA ASN A 361 -10.86 2.52 -20.46
C ASN A 361 -11.11 1.27 -19.60
N LEU A 362 -10.22 0.95 -18.65
CA LEU A 362 -10.48 -0.12 -17.69
C LEU A 362 -11.54 0.30 -16.66
N GLY A 363 -11.52 1.56 -16.19
CA GLY A 363 -12.54 2.10 -15.31
C GLY A 363 -13.92 2.04 -15.95
N ASP A 364 -14.03 2.39 -17.24
CA ASP A 364 -15.26 2.27 -18.02
C ASP A 364 -15.74 0.82 -18.11
N PHE A 365 -14.83 -0.12 -18.45
CA PHE A 365 -15.15 -1.55 -18.53
C PHE A 365 -15.72 -2.07 -17.21
N VAL A 366 -15.08 -1.76 -16.08
CA VAL A 366 -15.54 -2.21 -14.75
C VAL A 366 -16.89 -1.59 -14.39
N ALA A 367 -17.05 -0.29 -14.59
CA ALA A 367 -18.30 0.41 -14.28
C ALA A 367 -19.46 -0.06 -15.18
N ASP A 368 -19.20 -0.29 -16.47
CA ASP A 368 -20.18 -0.84 -17.42
C ASP A 368 -20.60 -2.26 -17.05
N ALA A 369 -19.64 -3.10 -16.64
CA ALA A 369 -19.90 -4.45 -16.16
C ALA A 369 -20.85 -4.43 -14.96
N TYR A 370 -20.55 -3.61 -13.95
CA TYR A 370 -21.40 -3.49 -12.75
C TYR A 370 -22.80 -3.00 -13.11
N ARG A 371 -22.89 -1.92 -13.87
CA ARG A 371 -24.17 -1.36 -14.27
C ARG A 371 -25.02 -2.35 -15.08
N SER A 372 -24.41 -3.04 -16.04
CA SER A 372 -25.07 -4.03 -16.90
C SER A 372 -25.63 -5.20 -16.11
N ILE A 373 -24.84 -5.78 -15.22
CA ILE A 373 -25.22 -6.94 -14.41
C ILE A 373 -26.30 -6.56 -13.39
N CYS A 374 -26.16 -5.42 -12.73
CA CYS A 374 -27.11 -4.92 -11.73
C CYS A 374 -28.37 -4.31 -12.35
N GLN A 375 -28.38 -4.02 -13.63
CA GLN A 375 -29.47 -3.31 -14.34
C GLN A 375 -29.85 -1.98 -13.64
N ALA A 376 -28.84 -1.24 -13.15
CA ALA A 376 -29.02 0.02 -12.45
C ALA A 376 -28.97 1.22 -13.42
N ASP A 377 -29.49 2.38 -12.98
CA ASP A 377 -29.36 3.63 -13.72
C ASP A 377 -27.91 4.08 -13.82
N ILE A 378 -27.14 3.90 -12.73
CA ILE A 378 -25.78 4.40 -12.54
C ILE A 378 -24.91 3.32 -11.89
N ALA A 379 -23.65 3.23 -12.28
CA ALA A 379 -22.61 2.55 -11.50
C ALA A 379 -21.58 3.54 -10.97
N LEU A 380 -21.16 3.34 -9.73
CA LEU A 380 -20.08 4.08 -9.07
C LEU A 380 -19.02 3.10 -8.59
N VAL A 381 -17.79 3.24 -9.10
CA VAL A 381 -16.65 2.36 -8.77
C VAL A 381 -15.49 3.23 -8.30
N ASN A 382 -15.02 3.02 -7.08
CA ASN A 382 -13.85 3.76 -6.59
C ASN A 382 -12.57 3.34 -7.33
N GLY A 383 -11.81 4.30 -7.83
CA GLY A 383 -10.57 4.06 -8.60
C GLY A 383 -9.50 3.32 -7.81
N GLY A 384 -9.50 3.47 -6.47
CA GLY A 384 -8.63 2.72 -5.57
C GLY A 384 -8.92 1.22 -5.54
N GLY A 385 -10.16 0.82 -5.90
CA GLY A 385 -10.56 -0.58 -6.02
C GLY A 385 -10.04 -1.29 -7.28
N ILE A 386 -9.55 -0.54 -8.29
CA ILE A 386 -9.03 -1.08 -9.56
C ILE A 386 -7.50 -1.09 -9.52
N ARG A 387 -6.89 -2.27 -9.40
CA ARG A 387 -5.49 -2.45 -8.97
C ARG A 387 -4.51 -2.84 -10.07
N ALA A 388 -4.96 -3.44 -11.16
CA ALA A 388 -4.10 -3.92 -12.25
C ALA A 388 -4.74 -3.63 -13.60
N SER A 389 -3.91 -3.45 -14.64
CA SER A 389 -4.35 -3.38 -16.04
C SER A 389 -4.55 -4.80 -16.60
N ILE A 390 -5.37 -4.92 -17.65
CA ILE A 390 -5.51 -6.15 -18.44
C ILE A 390 -4.80 -5.95 -19.77
N SER A 391 -3.77 -6.75 -20.05
CA SER A 391 -3.04 -6.70 -21.32
C SER A 391 -3.93 -7.15 -22.48
N ALA A 392 -3.63 -6.66 -23.69
CA ALA A 392 -4.24 -7.21 -24.90
C ALA A 392 -3.89 -8.70 -25.06
N GLY A 393 -4.84 -9.51 -25.49
CA GLY A 393 -4.72 -10.96 -25.64
C GLY A 393 -5.64 -11.72 -24.68
N ASP A 394 -5.19 -12.87 -24.20
CA ASP A 394 -5.98 -13.74 -23.33
C ASP A 394 -6.30 -13.09 -21.99
N VAL A 395 -7.57 -13.11 -21.61
CA VAL A 395 -8.08 -12.68 -20.29
C VAL A 395 -8.35 -13.91 -19.45
N THR A 396 -7.62 -14.03 -18.35
CA THR A 396 -7.75 -15.17 -17.42
C THR A 396 -8.61 -14.78 -16.20
N ARG A 397 -9.00 -15.77 -15.41
CA ARG A 397 -9.65 -15.51 -14.10
C ARG A 397 -8.74 -14.68 -13.20
N LYS A 398 -7.42 -15.02 -13.18
CA LYS A 398 -6.43 -14.26 -12.41
C LYS A 398 -6.44 -12.79 -12.80
N SER A 399 -6.37 -12.47 -14.10
CA SER A 399 -6.32 -11.07 -14.54
C SER A 399 -7.56 -10.27 -14.14
N LEU A 400 -8.76 -10.88 -14.09
CA LEU A 400 -9.96 -10.21 -13.58
C LEU A 400 -9.91 -10.02 -12.07
N MET A 401 -9.41 -11.00 -11.32
CA MET A 401 -9.24 -10.90 -9.87
C MET A 401 -8.16 -9.88 -9.50
N ASP A 402 -7.07 -9.80 -10.24
CA ASP A 402 -6.02 -8.79 -10.01
C ASP A 402 -6.54 -7.35 -10.27
N VAL A 403 -7.51 -7.19 -11.17
CA VAL A 403 -8.21 -5.89 -11.33
C VAL A 403 -8.96 -5.51 -10.07
N ASN A 404 -9.67 -6.46 -9.44
CA ASN A 404 -10.47 -6.21 -8.24
C ASN A 404 -10.27 -7.34 -7.20
N PRO A 405 -9.19 -7.29 -6.41
CA PRO A 405 -8.79 -8.38 -5.51
C PRO A 405 -9.47 -8.36 -4.13
N TRP A 406 -10.59 -7.64 -3.97
CA TRP A 406 -11.15 -7.32 -2.65
C TRP A 406 -12.18 -8.34 -2.12
N ASP A 407 -12.66 -9.27 -2.94
CA ASP A 407 -13.79 -10.16 -2.60
C ASP A 407 -15.05 -9.41 -2.12
N ASN A 408 -15.21 -8.16 -2.56
CA ASN A 408 -16.37 -7.34 -2.21
C ASN A 408 -17.62 -7.81 -2.94
N ALA A 409 -18.74 -7.92 -2.21
CA ALA A 409 -20.05 -8.12 -2.82
C ALA A 409 -20.54 -6.83 -3.51
N MET A 410 -21.38 -7.01 -4.53
CA MET A 410 -22.08 -5.92 -5.18
C MET A 410 -23.43 -5.63 -4.51
N CYS A 411 -23.87 -4.38 -4.54
CA CYS A 411 -25.20 -3.99 -4.13
C CYS A 411 -25.80 -2.91 -5.04
N VAL A 412 -27.12 -2.79 -4.98
CA VAL A 412 -27.89 -1.70 -5.60
C VAL A 412 -28.63 -0.97 -4.51
N ILE A 413 -28.50 0.36 -4.47
CA ILE A 413 -29.20 1.24 -3.54
C ILE A 413 -30.12 2.22 -4.30
N GLU A 414 -31.09 2.80 -3.61
CA GLU A 414 -31.83 3.97 -4.06
C GLU A 414 -31.18 5.22 -3.46
N ALA A 415 -30.53 6.06 -4.28
CA ALA A 415 -29.92 7.31 -3.86
C ALA A 415 -30.52 8.52 -4.57
N SER A 416 -30.64 9.65 -3.88
CA SER A 416 -31.08 10.91 -4.48
C SER A 416 -30.01 11.49 -5.40
N GLY A 417 -30.39 12.29 -6.38
CA GLY A 417 -29.44 13.01 -7.22
C GLY A 417 -28.52 13.93 -6.41
N GLN A 418 -28.99 14.46 -5.27
CA GLN A 418 -28.16 15.25 -4.37
C GLN A 418 -27.01 14.40 -3.76
N GLN A 419 -27.30 13.18 -3.29
CA GLN A 419 -26.27 12.28 -2.76
C GLN A 419 -25.26 11.87 -3.84
N ILE A 420 -25.74 11.66 -5.09
CA ILE A 420 -24.85 11.38 -6.23
C ILE A 420 -23.91 12.57 -6.49
N LEU A 421 -24.43 13.81 -6.49
CA LEU A 421 -23.60 15.02 -6.63
C LEU A 421 -22.56 15.13 -5.50
N ASP A 422 -22.94 14.83 -4.27
CA ASP A 422 -22.06 14.89 -3.11
C ASP A 422 -20.99 13.80 -3.20
N ALA A 423 -21.33 12.61 -3.69
CA ALA A 423 -20.37 11.52 -3.91
C ALA A 423 -19.35 11.85 -4.99
N LEU A 424 -19.77 12.40 -6.13
CA LEU A 424 -18.86 12.83 -7.19
C LEU A 424 -17.89 13.92 -6.68
N GLU A 425 -18.40 14.87 -5.91
CA GLU A 425 -17.62 15.96 -5.32
C GLU A 425 -16.60 15.40 -4.31
N HIS A 426 -17.04 14.46 -3.45
CA HIS A 426 -16.16 13.80 -2.48
C HIS A 426 -15.05 12.99 -3.16
N GLY A 427 -15.38 12.24 -4.20
CA GLY A 427 -14.39 11.50 -5.00
C GLY A 427 -13.33 12.42 -5.66
N ALA A 428 -13.74 13.60 -6.11
CA ALA A 428 -12.89 14.57 -6.80
C ALA A 428 -12.15 15.54 -5.86
N ARG A 429 -12.30 15.41 -4.52
CA ARG A 429 -11.86 16.43 -3.54
C ARG A 429 -10.37 16.74 -3.56
N ASN A 430 -9.53 15.75 -3.88
CA ASN A 430 -8.07 15.88 -3.82
C ASN A 430 -7.44 16.28 -5.17
N LEU A 431 -8.22 16.29 -6.27
CA LEU A 431 -7.65 16.62 -7.58
C LEU A 431 -6.94 17.98 -7.58
N PRO A 432 -5.78 18.09 -8.25
CA PRO A 432 -5.20 17.14 -9.22
C PRO A 432 -4.47 15.93 -8.60
N GLU A 433 -4.28 15.89 -7.28
CA GLU A 433 -3.66 14.77 -6.59
C GLU A 433 -4.54 13.51 -6.68
N GLU A 434 -3.92 12.35 -6.60
CA GLU A 434 -4.61 11.07 -6.62
C GLU A 434 -5.52 10.91 -5.38
N ASN A 435 -6.67 10.23 -5.61
CA ASN A 435 -7.59 9.86 -4.54
C ASN A 435 -8.17 8.47 -4.83
N GLY A 436 -7.99 7.50 -3.92
CA GLY A 436 -8.60 6.17 -4.04
C GLY A 436 -10.13 6.22 -4.20
N GLY A 437 -10.77 7.18 -3.57
CA GLY A 437 -12.20 7.44 -3.73
C GLY A 437 -12.61 8.14 -5.03
N PHE A 438 -11.69 8.46 -5.97
CA PHE A 438 -12.10 8.98 -7.28
C PHE A 438 -12.98 7.98 -8.00
N LEU A 439 -14.16 8.42 -8.47
CA LEU A 439 -15.18 7.51 -9.02
C LEU A 439 -15.02 7.32 -10.53
N GLN A 440 -14.82 6.09 -10.96
CA GLN A 440 -15.11 5.62 -12.31
C GLN A 440 -16.62 5.37 -12.41
N VAL A 441 -17.25 5.77 -13.50
CA VAL A 441 -18.71 5.84 -13.55
C VAL A 441 -19.28 5.23 -14.83
N SER A 442 -20.51 4.70 -14.75
CA SER A 442 -21.32 4.33 -15.92
C SER A 442 -22.73 4.83 -15.78
N GLY A 443 -23.38 5.17 -16.91
CA GLY A 443 -24.74 5.70 -16.93
C GLY A 443 -24.86 7.20 -16.65
N LEU A 444 -23.75 7.88 -16.32
CA LEU A 444 -23.69 9.32 -16.13
C LEU A 444 -22.45 9.96 -16.78
N THR A 445 -22.54 11.27 -17.04
CA THR A 445 -21.43 12.11 -17.49
C THR A 445 -21.39 13.40 -16.69
N TYR A 446 -20.21 13.99 -16.49
CA TYR A 446 -20.03 15.23 -15.73
C TYR A 446 -18.72 15.92 -16.10
N ASP A 447 -18.61 17.20 -15.76
CA ASP A 447 -17.39 18.00 -15.91
C ASP A 447 -16.79 18.28 -14.53
N ILE A 448 -15.43 18.28 -14.42
CA ILE A 448 -14.69 18.61 -13.21
C ILE A 448 -13.85 19.87 -13.43
N ASP A 449 -14.05 20.90 -12.62
CA ASP A 449 -13.19 22.08 -12.57
C ASP A 449 -12.14 21.93 -11.46
N THR A 450 -10.96 21.45 -11.82
CA THR A 450 -9.87 21.21 -10.86
C THR A 450 -9.19 22.46 -10.35
N TRP A 451 -9.47 23.64 -10.95
CA TRP A 451 -8.94 24.93 -10.50
C TRP A 451 -9.69 25.49 -9.29
N LYS A 452 -10.89 25.01 -9.03
CA LYS A 452 -11.66 25.40 -7.86
C LYS A 452 -11.15 24.67 -6.62
N GLU A 453 -11.22 25.36 -5.49
CA GLU A 453 -10.99 24.73 -4.19
C GLU A 453 -12.11 23.72 -3.88
N SER A 454 -11.77 22.59 -3.28
CA SER A 454 -12.79 21.60 -2.91
C SER A 454 -13.74 22.17 -1.86
N PRO A 455 -15.07 22.02 -2.04
CA PRO A 455 -16.05 22.41 -1.05
C PRO A 455 -16.34 21.30 -0.03
N VAL A 456 -15.69 20.15 -0.12
CA VAL A 456 -15.96 18.99 0.73
C VAL A 456 -15.43 19.23 2.14
N ILE A 457 -16.26 18.98 3.14
CA ILE A 457 -15.92 18.96 4.56
C ILE A 457 -15.89 17.48 4.99
N ILE A 458 -14.76 17.07 5.55
CA ILE A 458 -14.56 15.73 6.13
C ILE A 458 -14.29 15.87 7.64
N ASP A 459 -14.53 14.79 8.39
CA ASP A 459 -14.13 14.71 9.80
C ASP A 459 -12.66 14.30 9.98
N GLU A 460 -12.26 14.13 11.24
CA GLU A 460 -10.90 13.74 11.62
C GLU A 460 -10.49 12.34 11.11
N GLN A 461 -11.47 11.48 10.82
CA GLN A 461 -11.26 10.15 10.24
C GLN A 461 -11.32 10.16 8.70
N GLY A 462 -11.50 11.33 8.06
CA GLY A 462 -11.59 11.45 6.60
C GLY A 462 -12.97 11.13 6.02
N MET A 463 -14.00 10.97 6.87
CA MET A 463 -15.37 10.69 6.45
C MET A 463 -16.08 11.95 5.96
N PHE A 464 -16.87 11.84 4.88
CA PHE A 464 -17.67 12.95 4.38
C PHE A 464 -18.69 13.42 5.43
N GLN A 465 -18.71 14.73 5.66
CA GLN A 465 -19.67 15.38 6.55
C GLN A 465 -20.69 16.22 5.79
N SER A 466 -20.22 17.09 4.91
CA SER A 466 -21.08 18.01 4.16
C SER A 466 -20.31 18.71 3.03
N ILE A 467 -21.04 19.52 2.28
CA ILE A 467 -20.49 20.49 1.32
C ILE A 467 -20.55 21.89 1.91
N ASP A 468 -19.45 22.63 1.87
CA ASP A 468 -19.37 24.03 2.28
C ASP A 468 -20.24 24.90 1.34
N PRO A 469 -21.34 25.51 1.83
CA PRO A 469 -22.23 26.31 0.99
C PRO A 469 -21.59 27.64 0.54
N ALA A 470 -20.45 28.05 1.11
CA ALA A 470 -19.73 29.26 0.71
C ALA A 470 -18.77 29.01 -0.47
N LYS A 471 -18.50 27.78 -0.82
CA LYS A 471 -17.63 27.39 -1.94
C LYS A 471 -18.45 26.88 -3.13
N GLU A 472 -17.93 27.13 -4.33
CA GLU A 472 -18.53 26.56 -5.55
C GLU A 472 -18.11 25.09 -5.71
N ARG A 473 -19.03 24.28 -6.21
CA ARG A 473 -18.73 22.88 -6.55
C ARG A 473 -17.73 22.78 -7.71
N ARG A 474 -16.88 21.77 -7.66
CA ARG A 474 -15.99 21.37 -8.77
C ARG A 474 -16.78 20.61 -9.85
N ILE A 475 -17.79 19.84 -9.43
CA ILE A 475 -18.61 18.99 -10.29
C ILE A 475 -19.74 19.82 -10.90
N THR A 476 -19.83 19.80 -12.25
CA THR A 476 -20.83 20.53 -13.02
C THR A 476 -21.37 19.67 -14.18
N ASN A 477 -22.43 20.12 -14.82
CA ASN A 477 -23.00 19.52 -16.04
C ASN A 477 -23.33 18.02 -15.91
N VAL A 478 -23.71 17.55 -14.72
CA VAL A 478 -24.02 16.14 -14.49
C VAL A 478 -25.28 15.74 -15.27
N LYS A 479 -25.16 14.67 -16.05
CA LYS A 479 -26.27 14.11 -16.84
C LYS A 479 -26.35 12.60 -16.58
N VAL A 480 -27.55 12.10 -16.38
CA VAL A 480 -27.85 10.67 -16.28
C VAL A 480 -28.64 10.27 -17.54
N ASN A 481 -28.12 9.29 -18.29
CA ASN A 481 -28.68 8.87 -19.57
C ASN A 481 -28.95 10.07 -20.54
N GLY A 482 -28.03 11.05 -20.54
CA GLY A 482 -28.07 12.24 -21.39
C GLY A 482 -29.01 13.38 -20.92
N GLN A 483 -29.73 13.19 -19.81
CA GLN A 483 -30.60 14.20 -19.20
C GLN A 483 -29.92 14.82 -17.98
N ALA A 484 -30.14 16.12 -17.73
CA ALA A 484 -29.59 16.76 -16.54
C ALA A 484 -30.06 16.02 -15.27
N LEU A 485 -29.11 15.79 -14.35
CA LEU A 485 -29.39 15.18 -13.07
C LEU A 485 -30.38 16.04 -12.29
N ASP A 486 -31.46 15.43 -11.80
CA ASP A 486 -32.43 16.06 -10.90
C ASP A 486 -32.02 15.71 -9.45
N PRO A 487 -31.64 16.70 -8.61
CA PRO A 487 -31.21 16.46 -7.23
C PRO A 487 -32.24 15.76 -6.34
N ASP A 488 -33.53 15.99 -6.61
CA ASP A 488 -34.60 15.44 -5.80
C ASP A 488 -35.13 14.08 -6.27
N LYS A 489 -34.71 13.65 -7.47
CA LYS A 489 -35.09 12.34 -8.02
C LYS A 489 -34.25 11.22 -7.42
N MET A 490 -34.89 10.07 -7.14
CA MET A 490 -34.22 8.84 -6.76
C MET A 490 -33.75 8.08 -8.00
N TYR A 491 -32.53 7.59 -7.94
CA TYR A 491 -31.86 6.76 -8.95
C TYR A 491 -31.42 5.44 -8.34
N THR A 492 -31.41 4.38 -9.13
CA THR A 492 -30.77 3.14 -8.74
C THR A 492 -29.27 3.26 -9.01
N VAL A 493 -28.47 3.03 -7.96
CA VAL A 493 -27.00 3.12 -8.01
C VAL A 493 -26.42 1.79 -7.61
N CYS A 494 -25.58 1.19 -8.47
CA CYS A 494 -24.82 -0.02 -8.14
C CYS A 494 -23.35 0.30 -7.88
N GLY A 495 -22.73 -0.53 -7.05
CA GLY A 495 -21.33 -0.47 -6.69
C GLY A 495 -20.98 -1.58 -5.69
N SER A 496 -19.79 -1.50 -5.13
CA SER A 496 -19.38 -2.42 -4.07
C SER A 496 -20.07 -2.09 -2.74
N VAL A 497 -20.33 -3.10 -1.94
CA VAL A 497 -20.80 -2.95 -0.55
C VAL A 497 -19.82 -2.08 0.26
N TYR A 498 -18.52 -2.17 -0.02
CA TYR A 498 -17.49 -1.31 0.56
C TYR A 498 -17.84 0.17 0.43
N THR A 499 -18.11 0.64 -0.80
CA THR A 499 -18.38 2.06 -1.07
C THR A 499 -19.79 2.47 -0.66
N LEU A 500 -20.81 1.67 -1.00
CA LEU A 500 -22.21 2.10 -0.91
C LEU A 500 -22.86 1.83 0.45
N GLN A 501 -22.38 0.86 1.22
CA GLN A 501 -22.97 0.52 2.52
C GLN A 501 -22.01 0.72 3.70
N ASN A 502 -20.72 0.43 3.49
CA ASN A 502 -19.74 0.40 4.57
C ASN A 502 -18.95 1.70 4.70
N SER A 503 -19.30 2.74 3.93
CA SER A 503 -18.63 4.05 3.95
C SER A 503 -17.14 4.02 3.61
N GLY A 504 -16.67 3.00 2.87
CA GLY A 504 -15.30 2.94 2.38
C GLY A 504 -14.93 4.20 1.61
N ASP A 505 -13.65 4.58 1.62
CA ASP A 505 -13.15 5.86 1.10
C ASP A 505 -13.90 7.11 1.64
N GLY A 506 -14.67 6.96 2.74
CA GLY A 506 -15.41 8.04 3.39
C GLY A 506 -16.78 8.36 2.78
N PHE A 507 -17.37 7.50 1.95
CA PHE A 507 -18.68 7.70 1.31
C PHE A 507 -19.86 7.52 2.27
N THR A 508 -19.97 8.36 3.30
CA THR A 508 -21.02 8.26 4.32
C THR A 508 -22.42 8.65 3.83
N MET A 509 -22.53 9.39 2.71
CA MET A 509 -23.80 9.87 2.19
C MET A 509 -24.76 8.75 1.80
N PHE A 510 -24.28 7.53 1.56
CA PHE A 510 -25.09 6.38 1.17
C PHE A 510 -25.45 5.42 2.32
N LYS A 511 -24.84 5.58 3.50
CA LYS A 511 -24.87 4.60 4.61
C LYS A 511 -26.28 4.15 5.03
N ASN A 512 -27.29 5.03 4.88
CA ASN A 512 -28.66 4.76 5.32
C ASN A 512 -29.63 4.58 4.15
N ASP A 513 -29.12 4.48 2.93
CA ASP A 513 -29.96 4.35 1.76
C ASP A 513 -30.60 2.97 1.67
N LYS A 514 -31.78 2.94 1.06
CA LYS A 514 -32.51 1.70 0.88
C LYS A 514 -31.76 0.78 -0.08
N VAL A 515 -31.37 -0.39 0.41
CA VAL A 515 -30.82 -1.46 -0.42
C VAL A 515 -31.96 -2.10 -1.23
N VAL A 516 -31.86 -2.04 -2.56
CA VAL A 516 -32.80 -2.65 -3.49
C VAL A 516 -32.47 -4.11 -3.71
N THR A 517 -31.20 -4.38 -3.97
CA THR A 517 -30.67 -5.73 -4.18
C THR A 517 -29.28 -5.80 -3.58
N GLN A 518 -29.03 -6.85 -2.85
CA GLN A 518 -27.70 -7.23 -2.41
C GLN A 518 -27.50 -8.68 -2.85
N ASP A 519 -26.81 -8.84 -3.98
CA ASP A 519 -26.38 -10.13 -4.44
C ASP A 519 -25.00 -10.43 -3.86
N ASN A 520 -24.79 -11.64 -3.37
CA ASN A 520 -23.47 -12.11 -2.97
C ASN A 520 -22.57 -12.37 -4.20
N LEU A 521 -22.81 -11.65 -5.31
CA LEU A 521 -22.00 -11.73 -6.50
C LEU A 521 -20.72 -10.90 -6.25
N PRO A 522 -19.55 -11.54 -6.25
CA PRO A 522 -18.28 -10.83 -6.15
C PRO A 522 -18.08 -9.87 -7.33
N THR A 523 -17.36 -8.81 -7.10
CA THR A 523 -17.10 -7.76 -8.11
C THR A 523 -16.33 -8.29 -9.33
N ASP A 524 -15.42 -9.25 -9.14
CA ASP A 524 -14.70 -9.93 -10.24
C ASP A 524 -15.62 -10.82 -11.06
N ALA A 525 -16.59 -11.50 -10.45
CA ALA A 525 -17.57 -12.32 -11.14
C ALA A 525 -18.49 -11.47 -12.06
N ALA A 526 -18.80 -10.22 -11.67
CA ALA A 526 -19.55 -9.30 -12.53
C ALA A 526 -18.77 -8.98 -13.82
N MET A 527 -17.46 -8.72 -13.71
CA MET A 527 -16.60 -8.49 -14.88
C MET A 527 -16.52 -9.73 -15.78
N LEU A 528 -16.42 -10.93 -15.17
CA LEU A 528 -16.42 -12.19 -15.92
C LEU A 528 -17.70 -12.39 -16.73
N ILE A 529 -18.87 -12.20 -16.07
CA ILE A 529 -20.17 -12.37 -16.75
C ILE A 529 -20.30 -11.36 -17.90
N PHE A 530 -19.90 -10.11 -17.67
CA PHE A 530 -19.95 -9.07 -18.69
C PHE A 530 -19.03 -9.39 -19.88
N LEU A 531 -17.81 -9.88 -19.62
CA LEU A 531 -16.88 -10.31 -20.66
C LEU A 531 -17.45 -11.45 -21.53
N GLN A 532 -18.22 -12.36 -20.92
CA GLN A 532 -18.87 -13.47 -21.65
C GLN A 532 -20.10 -13.05 -22.45
N MET A 533 -20.69 -11.88 -22.16
CA MET A 533 -21.85 -11.33 -22.86
C MET A 533 -21.46 -10.41 -24.03
N SER A 534 -20.23 -9.92 -24.06
CA SER A 534 -19.69 -9.02 -25.10
C SER A 534 -18.95 -9.79 -26.19
#